data_9675cd6f23dbd7c69b138f5b8f58f6b7
#
_entry.id   9675cd6f23dbd7c69b138f5b8f58f6b7
#
_cell.length_a   1.000
_cell.length_b   1.000
_cell.length_c   1.000
_cell.angle_alpha   90.00
_cell.angle_beta   90.00
_cell.angle_gamma   90.00
#
_symmetry.space_group_name_H-M   'P 1'
#
loop_
_entity.id
_entity.type
_entity.pdbx_description
1 polymer ?
#
loop_
_entity_poly.entity_id
_entity_poly.type
_entity_poly.pdbx_seq_one_letter_code
_entity_poly.pdbx_strand_id
1 'polypeptide(L)'
;MNILNEKIIERRYKFAFIVIIATLSAIVCIAALLGLKGWILALLTFVLFIAAVIAARAIGKRYTAFTDDRIRAAHQSEESFIHHASHELNNPLTAIQGECEISLMKERTPQQYQAALVRIITEAKRINQLMKSLLFLSKSDSEIQEGNHEMVFLADFLMQFADKRISFSADNFAYCFEANPNLLKIAIGNILNNACKYSGEEIVEMRLRASTLEIMDRGIGIPSEELNRIQQPFYRASNTRDYAGKGLGLSLSIRILKIYGAEVHLDSVLGQGTTVTIDFP
;
A
#
# COMPACT_ATOMS: atom_id res chain seq x y z
N MET A 1 9.48 -12.38 5.05
CA MET A 1 8.97 -11.91 6.35
C MET A 1 8.23 -12.99 7.16
N ASN A 2 7.53 -13.97 6.55
CA ASN A 2 6.82 -15.04 7.27
C ASN A 2 7.72 -16.03 8.02
N ILE A 3 8.82 -16.49 7.42
CA ILE A 3 9.72 -17.53 8.02
C ILE A 3 10.46 -16.99 9.25
N LEU A 4 10.78 -15.71 9.29
CA LEU A 4 11.45 -15.08 10.43
C LEU A 4 10.51 -14.94 11.62
N ASN A 5 9.26 -14.60 11.39
CA ASN A 5 8.23 -14.52 12.43
C ASN A 5 7.88 -15.91 12.99
N GLU A 6 7.79 -16.93 12.16
CA GLU A 6 7.55 -18.31 12.60
C GLU A 6 8.68 -18.82 13.52
N LYS A 7 9.93 -18.58 13.15
CA LYS A 7 11.11 -18.92 13.98
C LYS A 7 11.17 -18.14 15.30
N ILE A 8 10.77 -16.88 15.30
CA ILE A 8 10.72 -16.05 16.52
C ILE A 8 9.64 -16.58 17.47
N ILE A 9 8.52 -17.02 16.94
CA ILE A 9 7.40 -17.56 17.71
C ILE A 9 7.73 -18.92 18.25
N GLU A 10 8.28 -19.81 17.44
CA GLU A 10 8.76 -21.13 17.90
C GLU A 10 9.82 -20.98 19.00
N ARG A 11 10.74 -20.02 18.88
CA ARG A 11 11.68 -19.66 19.94
C ARG A 11 10.99 -19.17 21.22
N ARG A 12 9.98 -18.32 21.11
CA ARG A 12 9.23 -17.83 22.27
C ARG A 12 8.44 -18.95 22.97
N TYR A 13 7.82 -19.87 22.20
CA TYR A 13 7.18 -21.06 22.77
C TYR A 13 8.17 -22.00 23.47
N LYS A 14 9.31 -22.27 22.83
CA LYS A 14 10.39 -23.07 23.44
C LYS A 14 10.92 -22.38 24.69
N PHE A 15 11.10 -21.08 24.68
CA PHE A 15 11.55 -20.32 25.86
C PHE A 15 10.51 -20.34 26.99
N ALA A 16 9.25 -20.08 26.69
CA ALA A 16 8.16 -20.16 27.68
C ALA A 16 8.05 -21.56 28.29
N PHE A 17 8.18 -22.60 27.48
CA PHE A 17 8.17 -23.99 27.95
C PHE A 17 9.36 -24.33 28.87
N ILE A 18 10.56 -23.83 28.51
CA ILE A 18 11.77 -23.99 29.33
C ILE A 18 11.60 -23.26 30.68
N VAL A 19 11.09 -22.04 30.67
CA VAL A 19 10.82 -21.24 31.86
C VAL A 19 9.81 -21.94 32.78
N ILE A 20 8.75 -22.51 32.23
CA ILE A 20 7.74 -23.26 32.99
C ILE A 20 8.36 -24.52 33.64
N ILE A 21 9.18 -25.27 32.91
CA ILE A 21 9.87 -26.45 33.46
C ILE A 21 10.87 -26.04 34.55
N ALA A 22 11.63 -24.97 34.33
CA ALA A 22 12.61 -24.50 35.31
C ALA A 22 11.95 -24.02 36.62
N THR A 23 10.83 -23.28 36.51
CA THR A 23 10.06 -22.82 37.67
C THR A 23 9.40 -24.00 38.44
N LEU A 24 8.84 -24.97 37.73
CA LEU A 24 8.32 -26.22 38.33
C LEU A 24 9.41 -27.00 39.09
N SER A 25 10.59 -27.15 38.48
CA SER A 25 11.73 -27.81 39.08
C SER A 25 12.23 -27.11 40.35
N ALA A 26 12.31 -25.76 40.31
CA ALA A 26 12.70 -24.96 41.47
C ALA A 26 11.70 -25.08 42.64
N ILE A 27 10.40 -25.07 42.33
CA ILE A 27 9.34 -25.24 43.35
C ILE A 27 9.42 -26.63 44.00
N VAL A 28 9.66 -27.66 43.19
CA VAL A 28 9.84 -29.04 43.72
C VAL A 28 11.06 -29.10 44.65
N CYS A 29 12.19 -28.51 44.28
CA CYS A 29 13.39 -28.48 45.13
C CYS A 29 13.17 -27.69 46.43
N ILE A 30 12.51 -26.53 46.38
CA ILE A 30 12.21 -25.73 47.58
C ILE A 30 11.27 -26.47 48.53
N ALA A 31 10.25 -27.11 48.00
CA ALA A 31 9.29 -27.86 48.81
C ALA A 31 9.92 -29.13 49.45
N ALA A 32 10.86 -29.77 48.76
CA ALA A 32 11.67 -30.85 49.32
C ALA A 32 12.58 -30.36 50.46
N LEU A 33 13.21 -29.18 50.30
CA LEU A 33 14.02 -28.56 51.36
C LEU A 33 13.21 -28.14 52.60
N LEU A 34 11.94 -27.77 52.41
CA LEU A 34 11.03 -27.41 53.51
C LEU A 34 10.41 -28.62 54.22
N GLY A 35 10.76 -29.87 53.88
CA GLY A 35 10.28 -31.09 54.51
C GLY A 35 8.78 -31.34 54.35
N LEU A 36 8.15 -30.84 53.31
CA LEU A 36 6.74 -31.05 52.99
C LEU A 36 6.47 -32.54 52.69
N LYS A 37 5.35 -33.08 53.22
CA LYS A 37 4.95 -34.47 52.94
C LYS A 37 4.79 -34.67 51.44
N GLY A 38 5.29 -35.78 50.88
CA GLY A 38 5.37 -36.07 49.46
C GLY A 38 4.04 -35.91 48.68
N TRP A 39 2.90 -36.19 49.31
CA TRP A 39 1.59 -36.03 48.66
C TRP A 39 1.19 -34.54 48.43
N ILE A 40 1.60 -33.62 49.31
CA ILE A 40 1.36 -32.19 49.16
C ILE A 40 2.18 -31.65 47.97
N LEU A 41 3.41 -32.12 47.84
CA LEU A 41 4.29 -31.78 46.72
C LEU A 41 3.71 -32.27 45.40
N ALA A 42 3.22 -33.51 45.35
CA ALA A 42 2.57 -34.06 44.15
C ALA A 42 1.31 -33.28 43.75
N LEU A 43 0.50 -32.87 44.73
CA LEU A 43 -0.69 -32.05 44.46
C LEU A 43 -0.33 -30.66 43.87
N LEU A 44 0.69 -30.02 44.44
CA LEU A 44 1.13 -28.69 44.01
C LEU A 44 1.70 -28.70 42.57
N THR A 45 2.50 -29.73 42.26
CA THR A 45 3.04 -29.90 40.88
C THR A 45 1.94 -30.22 39.89
N PHE A 46 0.93 -31.00 40.27
CA PHE A 46 -0.21 -31.31 39.41
C PHE A 46 -1.07 -30.07 39.10
N VAL A 47 -1.35 -29.24 40.11
CA VAL A 47 -2.11 -27.98 39.93
C VAL A 47 -1.34 -27.02 39.04
N LEU A 48 -0.03 -26.85 39.22
CA LEU A 48 0.81 -26.01 38.38
C LEU A 48 0.89 -26.53 36.95
N PHE A 49 0.95 -27.84 36.75
CA PHE A 49 0.93 -28.45 35.41
C PHE A 49 -0.40 -28.15 34.68
N ILE A 50 -1.54 -28.31 35.37
CA ILE A 50 -2.86 -27.98 34.81
C ILE A 50 -2.93 -26.49 34.44
N ALA A 51 -2.48 -25.59 35.34
CA ALA A 51 -2.46 -24.15 35.08
C ALA A 51 -1.60 -23.80 33.85
N ALA A 52 -0.41 -24.45 33.72
CA ALA A 52 0.46 -24.27 32.57
C ALA A 52 -0.18 -24.75 31.27
N VAL A 53 -0.88 -25.87 31.26
CA VAL A 53 -1.61 -26.42 30.10
C VAL A 53 -2.76 -25.48 29.69
N ILE A 54 -3.51 -24.94 30.65
CA ILE A 54 -4.59 -23.97 30.38
C ILE A 54 -4.03 -22.68 29.78
N ALA A 55 -2.96 -22.15 30.37
CA ALA A 55 -2.29 -20.95 29.86
C ALA A 55 -1.76 -21.15 28.43
N ALA A 56 -1.10 -22.29 28.17
CA ALA A 56 -0.59 -22.63 26.84
C ALA A 56 -1.72 -22.73 25.79
N ARG A 57 -2.85 -23.36 26.16
CA ARG A 57 -4.05 -23.43 25.28
C ARG A 57 -4.69 -22.07 25.03
N ALA A 58 -4.77 -21.20 26.02
CA ALA A 58 -5.33 -19.85 25.88
C ALA A 58 -4.47 -18.99 24.98
N ILE A 59 -3.14 -19.06 25.12
CA ILE A 59 -2.18 -18.37 24.24
C ILE A 59 -2.27 -18.92 22.81
N GLY A 60 -2.33 -20.25 22.65
CA GLY A 60 -2.49 -20.90 21.35
C GLY A 60 -3.76 -20.45 20.63
N LYS A 61 -4.91 -20.43 21.30
CA LYS A 61 -6.18 -19.96 20.72
C LYS A 61 -6.15 -18.50 20.29
N ARG A 62 -5.55 -17.61 21.09
CA ARG A 62 -5.40 -16.19 20.72
C ARG A 62 -4.50 -16.02 19.50
N TYR A 63 -3.47 -16.85 19.40
CA TYR A 63 -2.51 -16.79 18.30
C TYR A 63 -3.11 -17.28 16.99
N THR A 64 -3.81 -18.43 16.99
CA THR A 64 -4.50 -18.95 15.80
C THR A 64 -5.58 -17.96 15.31
N ALA A 65 -6.37 -17.40 16.21
CA ALA A 65 -7.36 -16.39 15.84
C ALA A 65 -6.73 -15.16 15.16
N PHE A 66 -5.61 -14.65 15.70
CA PHE A 66 -4.92 -13.50 15.09
C PHE A 66 -4.31 -13.81 13.70
N THR A 67 -3.77 -15.03 13.51
CA THR A 67 -3.25 -15.45 12.19
C THR A 67 -4.38 -15.69 11.19
N ASP A 68 -5.47 -16.31 11.61
CA ASP A 68 -6.64 -16.55 10.75
C ASP A 68 -7.29 -15.24 10.30
N ASP A 69 -7.42 -14.25 11.18
CA ASP A 69 -7.96 -12.93 10.83
C ASP A 69 -7.07 -12.20 9.81
N ARG A 70 -5.74 -12.30 9.95
CA ARG A 70 -4.81 -11.71 8.98
C ARG A 70 -4.86 -12.41 7.61
N ILE A 71 -4.94 -13.73 7.60
CA ILE A 71 -5.07 -14.50 6.35
C ILE A 71 -6.40 -14.18 5.68
N ARG A 72 -7.51 -14.12 6.43
CA ARG A 72 -8.82 -13.73 5.90
C ARG A 72 -8.82 -12.31 5.35
N ALA A 73 -8.24 -11.35 6.06
CA ALA A 73 -8.13 -9.97 5.60
C ALA A 73 -7.29 -9.85 4.32
N ALA A 74 -6.19 -10.61 4.20
CA ALA A 74 -5.38 -10.66 2.99
C ALA A 74 -6.16 -11.27 1.82
N HIS A 75 -6.88 -12.38 2.01
CA HIS A 75 -7.73 -13.00 1.00
C HIS A 75 -8.86 -12.08 0.54
N GLN A 76 -9.56 -11.43 1.47
CA GLN A 76 -10.61 -10.46 1.13
C GLN A 76 -10.06 -9.28 0.33
N SER A 77 -8.87 -8.80 0.66
CA SER A 77 -8.19 -7.74 -0.09
C SER A 77 -7.85 -8.20 -1.51
N GLU A 78 -7.36 -9.43 -1.67
CA GLU A 78 -7.04 -10.02 -2.96
C GLU A 78 -8.29 -10.25 -3.82
N GLU A 79 -9.35 -10.83 -3.26
CA GLU A 79 -10.63 -11.01 -3.94
C GLU A 79 -11.25 -9.67 -4.39
N SER A 80 -11.23 -8.68 -3.51
CA SER A 80 -11.69 -7.32 -3.81
C SER A 80 -10.87 -6.68 -4.93
N PHE A 81 -9.54 -6.86 -4.91
CA PHE A 81 -8.65 -6.37 -5.97
C PHE A 81 -8.97 -7.00 -7.32
N ILE A 82 -9.13 -8.33 -7.40
CA ILE A 82 -9.48 -9.04 -8.63
C ILE A 82 -10.85 -8.60 -9.15
N HIS A 83 -11.83 -8.47 -8.27
CA HIS A 83 -13.18 -8.02 -8.61
C HIS A 83 -13.17 -6.61 -9.21
N HIS A 84 -12.50 -5.65 -8.57
CA HIS A 84 -12.39 -4.28 -9.07
C HIS A 84 -11.59 -4.22 -10.38
N ALA A 85 -10.49 -4.97 -10.49
CA ALA A 85 -9.72 -5.06 -11.72
C ALA A 85 -10.56 -5.54 -12.90
N SER A 86 -11.35 -6.60 -12.68
CA SER A 86 -12.26 -7.16 -13.70
C SER A 86 -13.31 -6.14 -14.15
N HIS A 87 -13.95 -5.45 -13.22
CA HIS A 87 -14.92 -4.40 -13.53
C HIS A 87 -14.30 -3.24 -14.31
N GLU A 88 -13.12 -2.77 -13.87
CA GLU A 88 -12.42 -1.65 -14.52
C GLU A 88 -11.86 -2.01 -15.91
N LEU A 89 -11.61 -3.29 -16.19
CA LEU A 89 -11.25 -3.77 -17.52
C LEU A 89 -12.48 -3.93 -18.43
N ASN A 90 -13.58 -4.44 -17.90
CA ASN A 90 -14.80 -4.67 -18.68
C ASN A 90 -15.46 -3.37 -19.15
N ASN A 91 -15.40 -2.29 -18.36
CA ASN A 91 -16.01 -1.01 -18.72
C ASN A 91 -15.50 -0.45 -20.06
N PRO A 92 -14.19 -0.23 -20.28
CA PRO A 92 -13.68 0.26 -21.56
C PRO A 92 -13.85 -0.76 -22.70
N LEU A 93 -13.83 -2.06 -22.39
CA LEU A 93 -14.08 -3.10 -23.40
C LEU A 93 -15.51 -3.02 -23.92
N THR A 94 -16.51 -2.86 -23.03
CA THR A 94 -17.91 -2.67 -23.41
C THR A 94 -18.09 -1.37 -24.23
N ALA A 95 -17.37 -0.29 -23.87
CA ALA A 95 -17.41 0.95 -24.64
C ALA A 95 -16.85 0.77 -26.06
N ILE A 96 -15.75 0.02 -26.22
CA ILE A 96 -15.17 -0.33 -27.53
C ILE A 96 -16.17 -1.15 -28.35
N GLN A 97 -16.74 -2.21 -27.75
CA GLN A 97 -17.71 -3.06 -28.43
C GLN A 97 -18.93 -2.27 -28.89
N GLY A 98 -19.52 -1.46 -28.01
CA GLY A 98 -20.66 -0.61 -28.36
C GLY A 98 -20.34 0.38 -29.48
N GLU A 99 -19.15 0.99 -29.49
CA GLU A 99 -18.75 1.92 -30.55
C GLU A 99 -18.59 1.16 -31.90
N CYS A 100 -18.07 -0.05 -31.89
CA CYS A 100 -17.97 -0.90 -33.07
C CYS A 100 -19.35 -1.30 -33.59
N GLU A 101 -20.23 -1.80 -32.72
CA GLU A 101 -21.60 -2.20 -33.08
C GLU A 101 -22.39 -1.05 -33.71
N ILE A 102 -22.39 0.11 -33.05
CA ILE A 102 -23.06 1.30 -33.55
C ILE A 102 -22.48 1.74 -34.91
N SER A 103 -21.15 1.56 -35.11
CA SER A 103 -20.50 1.93 -36.36
C SER A 103 -20.84 0.96 -37.52
N LEU A 104 -21.24 -0.28 -37.20
CA LEU A 104 -21.63 -1.30 -38.17
C LEU A 104 -23.15 -1.28 -38.49
N MET A 105 -23.98 -0.69 -37.60
CA MET A 105 -25.45 -0.68 -37.77
C MET A 105 -25.95 0.10 -38.99
N LYS A 106 -25.21 1.14 -39.40
CA LYS A 106 -25.57 1.99 -40.56
C LYS A 106 -24.34 2.66 -41.15
N GLU A 107 -24.44 3.00 -42.41
CA GLU A 107 -23.40 3.80 -43.08
C GLU A 107 -23.22 5.17 -42.37
N ARG A 108 -21.96 5.56 -42.22
CA ARG A 108 -21.53 6.79 -41.58
C ARG A 108 -20.62 7.61 -42.49
N THR A 109 -20.53 8.90 -42.24
CA THR A 109 -19.54 9.73 -42.92
C THR A 109 -18.11 9.36 -42.52
N PRO A 110 -17.10 9.60 -43.35
CA PRO A 110 -15.71 9.37 -43.00
C PRO A 110 -15.30 10.03 -41.67
N GLN A 111 -15.81 11.23 -41.39
CA GLN A 111 -15.53 11.97 -40.15
C GLN A 111 -16.13 11.27 -38.93
N GLN A 112 -17.32 10.67 -39.05
CA GLN A 112 -17.95 9.90 -37.98
C GLN A 112 -17.17 8.59 -37.68
N TYR A 113 -16.67 7.90 -38.73
CA TYR A 113 -15.80 6.73 -38.53
C TYR A 113 -14.47 7.12 -37.87
N GLN A 114 -13.88 8.23 -38.29
CA GLN A 114 -12.65 8.75 -37.69
C GLN A 114 -12.85 9.06 -36.20
N ALA A 115 -13.95 9.71 -35.83
CA ALA A 115 -14.28 10.00 -34.42
C ALA A 115 -14.50 8.71 -33.62
N ALA A 116 -15.15 7.70 -34.18
CA ALA A 116 -15.32 6.38 -33.56
C ALA A 116 -13.97 5.69 -33.30
N LEU A 117 -13.08 5.68 -34.30
CA LEU A 117 -11.73 5.12 -34.15
C LEU A 117 -10.91 5.84 -33.09
N VAL A 118 -11.01 7.17 -32.98
CA VAL A 118 -10.33 7.94 -31.91
C VAL A 118 -10.84 7.52 -30.52
N ARG A 119 -12.16 7.33 -30.35
CA ARG A 119 -12.73 6.84 -29.08
C ARG A 119 -12.23 5.43 -28.77
N ILE A 120 -12.24 4.51 -29.73
CA ILE A 120 -11.74 3.13 -29.58
C ILE A 120 -10.27 3.14 -29.15
N ILE A 121 -9.43 3.92 -29.83
CA ILE A 121 -8.00 4.03 -29.50
C ILE A 121 -7.81 4.59 -28.09
N THR A 122 -8.63 5.53 -27.68
CA THR A 122 -8.59 6.13 -26.33
C THR A 122 -8.90 5.08 -25.26
N GLU A 123 -9.95 4.29 -25.44
CA GLU A 123 -10.29 3.22 -24.49
C GLU A 123 -9.25 2.08 -24.51
N ALA A 124 -8.70 1.70 -25.67
CA ALA A 124 -7.61 0.73 -25.77
C ALA A 124 -6.34 1.19 -25.02
N LYS A 125 -5.96 2.47 -25.11
CA LYS A 125 -4.87 3.06 -24.32
C LYS A 125 -5.17 3.00 -22.83
N ARG A 126 -6.42 3.24 -22.43
CA ARG A 126 -6.89 3.18 -21.05
C ARG A 126 -6.77 1.77 -20.46
N ILE A 127 -7.14 0.74 -21.22
CA ILE A 127 -6.93 -0.68 -20.86
C ILE A 127 -5.45 -0.97 -20.65
N ASN A 128 -4.61 -0.55 -21.59
CA ASN A 128 -3.17 -0.77 -21.52
C ASN A 128 -2.51 -0.14 -20.27
N GLN A 129 -2.91 1.08 -19.92
CA GLN A 129 -2.44 1.73 -18.69
C GLN A 129 -2.90 0.99 -17.43
N LEU A 130 -4.16 0.53 -17.40
CA LEU A 130 -4.68 -0.25 -16.29
C LEU A 130 -3.91 -1.56 -16.13
N MET A 131 -3.72 -2.31 -17.21
CA MET A 131 -2.94 -3.56 -17.20
C MET A 131 -1.51 -3.36 -16.69
N LYS A 132 -0.82 -2.31 -17.16
CA LYS A 132 0.54 -1.98 -16.67
C LYS A 132 0.55 -1.72 -15.16
N SER A 133 -0.44 -0.99 -14.65
CA SER A 133 -0.56 -0.71 -13.21
C SER A 133 -0.83 -1.98 -12.41
N LEU A 134 -1.73 -2.85 -12.89
CA LEU A 134 -2.05 -4.12 -12.24
C LEU A 134 -0.85 -5.07 -12.23
N LEU A 135 -0.16 -5.22 -13.36
CA LEU A 135 1.05 -6.03 -13.47
C LEU A 135 2.15 -5.51 -12.53
N PHE A 136 2.30 -4.18 -12.41
CA PHE A 136 3.26 -3.62 -11.47
C PHE A 136 2.87 -3.91 -10.02
N LEU A 137 1.59 -3.77 -9.67
CA LEU A 137 1.08 -4.07 -8.34
C LEU A 137 1.14 -5.58 -7.99
N SER A 138 1.23 -6.47 -8.95
CA SER A 138 1.36 -7.92 -8.74
C SER A 138 2.80 -8.40 -8.62
N LYS A 139 3.80 -7.63 -9.10
CA LYS A 139 5.23 -7.99 -9.02
C LYS A 139 5.70 -8.05 -7.58
N SER A 140 6.70 -8.90 -7.29
CA SER A 140 7.42 -8.85 -6.03
C SER A 140 8.38 -7.64 -5.98
N ASP A 141 8.75 -7.21 -4.78
CA ASP A 141 9.67 -6.08 -4.63
C ASP A 141 11.06 -6.39 -5.24
N SER A 142 11.51 -7.65 -5.18
CA SER A 142 12.74 -8.11 -5.83
C SER A 142 12.71 -7.99 -7.36
N GLU A 143 11.60 -8.38 -8.00
CA GLU A 143 11.44 -8.23 -9.46
C GLU A 143 11.45 -6.76 -9.93
N ILE A 144 11.03 -5.84 -9.06
CA ILE A 144 11.03 -4.41 -9.37
C ILE A 144 12.43 -3.84 -9.18
N GLN A 145 13.18 -4.33 -8.18
CA GLN A 145 14.56 -3.91 -7.91
C GLN A 145 15.58 -4.43 -8.94
N GLU A 146 15.27 -5.44 -9.73
CA GLU A 146 16.13 -5.94 -10.82
C GLU A 146 16.23 -5.01 -12.04
N GLY A 147 15.49 -3.89 -12.05
CA GLY A 147 15.49 -2.91 -13.16
C GLY A 147 16.76 -2.05 -13.22
N ASN A 148 16.89 -1.23 -14.28
CA ASN A 148 17.94 -0.23 -14.40
C ASN A 148 17.84 0.80 -13.28
N HIS A 149 18.90 0.90 -12.48
CA HIS A 149 19.06 1.92 -11.45
C HIS A 149 20.19 2.85 -11.83
N GLU A 150 20.03 4.12 -11.52
CA GLU A 150 21.06 5.13 -11.69
C GLU A 150 20.99 6.15 -10.55
N MET A 151 22.06 6.92 -10.37
CA MET A 151 22.08 8.01 -9.40
C MET A 151 21.18 9.14 -9.87
N VAL A 152 20.08 9.38 -9.17
CA VAL A 152 19.12 10.42 -9.46
C VAL A 152 19.36 11.62 -8.54
N PHE A 153 19.77 12.76 -9.12
CA PHE A 153 19.78 14.05 -8.43
C PHE A 153 18.35 14.55 -8.31
N LEU A 154 17.82 14.52 -7.09
CA LEU A 154 16.38 14.66 -6.88
C LEU A 154 15.87 16.03 -7.30
N ALA A 155 16.57 17.13 -7.03
CA ALA A 155 16.16 18.46 -7.41
C ALA A 155 16.08 18.63 -8.93
N ASP A 156 17.11 18.17 -9.67
CA ASP A 156 17.13 18.23 -11.14
C ASP A 156 16.04 17.35 -11.74
N PHE A 157 15.83 16.17 -11.14
CA PHE A 157 14.74 15.28 -11.56
C PHE A 157 13.37 15.91 -11.35
N LEU A 158 13.12 16.58 -10.23
CA LEU A 158 11.84 17.21 -9.92
C LEU A 158 11.58 18.45 -10.77
N MET A 159 12.62 19.19 -11.15
CA MET A 159 12.49 20.40 -11.98
C MET A 159 11.77 20.13 -13.32
N GLN A 160 11.86 18.90 -13.87
CA GLN A 160 11.16 18.55 -15.12
C GLN A 160 9.63 18.60 -15.02
N PHE A 161 9.06 18.58 -13.81
CA PHE A 161 7.62 18.64 -13.59
C PHE A 161 7.11 20.07 -13.39
N ALA A 162 8.01 21.04 -13.19
CA ALA A 162 7.62 22.43 -13.01
C ALA A 162 7.02 22.99 -14.31
N ASP A 163 5.85 23.58 -14.19
CA ASP A 163 5.14 24.21 -15.30
C ASP A 163 4.29 25.39 -14.80
N LYS A 164 3.29 25.84 -15.60
CA LYS A 164 2.39 26.93 -15.20
C LYS A 164 1.50 26.60 -14.01
N ARG A 165 1.30 25.32 -13.72
CA ARG A 165 0.43 24.82 -12.65
C ARG A 165 1.18 24.25 -11.48
N ILE A 166 2.47 23.94 -11.64
CA ILE A 166 3.32 23.33 -10.62
C ILE A 166 4.51 24.25 -10.37
N SER A 167 4.53 24.90 -9.21
CA SER A 167 5.69 25.67 -8.76
C SER A 167 6.67 24.75 -8.05
N PHE A 168 7.96 24.88 -8.37
CA PHE A 168 9.01 24.10 -7.73
C PHE A 168 10.01 24.98 -6.99
N SER A 169 10.39 24.57 -5.78
CA SER A 169 11.49 25.17 -5.02
C SER A 169 12.32 24.08 -4.33
N ALA A 170 13.63 24.28 -4.27
CA ALA A 170 14.56 23.37 -3.60
C ALA A 170 15.61 24.16 -2.84
N ASP A 171 16.00 23.65 -1.66
CA ASP A 171 17.12 24.18 -0.86
C ASP A 171 18.38 23.30 -0.98
N ASN A 172 18.26 22.07 -1.48
CA ASN A 172 19.36 21.13 -1.65
C ASN A 172 19.36 20.50 -3.04
N PHE A 173 20.31 20.90 -3.89
CA PHE A 173 20.51 20.32 -5.22
C PHE A 173 21.49 19.17 -5.26
N ALA A 174 22.21 18.92 -4.17
CA ALA A 174 23.21 17.85 -4.10
C ALA A 174 22.64 16.50 -3.67
N TYR A 175 21.42 16.47 -3.15
CA TYR A 175 20.80 15.22 -2.70
C TYR A 175 20.53 14.28 -3.88
N CYS A 176 21.07 13.08 -3.80
CA CYS A 176 20.89 12.04 -4.82
C CYS A 176 20.79 10.66 -4.15
N PHE A 177 20.12 9.74 -4.81
CA PHE A 177 19.99 8.34 -4.39
C PHE A 177 19.85 7.44 -5.62
N GLU A 178 20.10 6.16 -5.43
CA GLU A 178 19.97 5.17 -6.50
C GLU A 178 18.52 4.77 -6.72
N ALA A 179 17.99 5.00 -7.93
CA ALA A 179 16.61 4.66 -8.29
C ALA A 179 16.45 4.44 -9.81
N ASN A 180 15.35 3.81 -10.20
CA ASN A 180 14.93 3.80 -11.59
C ASN A 180 14.15 5.10 -11.90
N PRO A 181 14.67 6.01 -12.73
CA PRO A 181 14.04 7.31 -12.98
C PRO A 181 12.68 7.19 -13.66
N ASN A 182 12.43 6.13 -14.44
CA ASN A 182 11.13 5.92 -15.06
C ASN A 182 10.06 5.55 -14.02
N LEU A 183 10.41 4.73 -13.04
CA LEU A 183 9.50 4.38 -11.94
C LEU A 183 9.27 5.59 -11.04
N LEU A 184 10.31 6.33 -10.72
CA LEU A 184 10.20 7.56 -9.93
C LEU A 184 9.33 8.59 -10.65
N LYS A 185 9.48 8.73 -11.98
CA LYS A 185 8.64 9.60 -12.82
C LYS A 185 7.16 9.21 -12.76
N ILE A 186 6.85 7.91 -12.78
CA ILE A 186 5.48 7.40 -12.63
C ILE A 186 4.94 7.76 -11.24
N ALA A 187 5.72 7.54 -10.18
CA ALA A 187 5.28 7.78 -8.81
C ALA A 187 4.99 9.26 -8.55
N ILE A 188 5.96 10.13 -8.83
CA ILE A 188 5.82 11.58 -8.62
C ILE A 188 4.75 12.15 -9.56
N GLY A 189 4.76 11.74 -10.84
CA GLY A 189 3.77 12.18 -11.83
C GLY A 189 2.33 11.86 -11.45
N ASN A 190 2.06 10.69 -10.86
CA ASN A 190 0.74 10.33 -10.36
C ASN A 190 0.30 11.21 -9.18
N ILE A 191 1.19 11.53 -8.25
CA ILE A 191 0.89 12.39 -7.11
C ILE A 191 0.60 13.82 -7.59
N LEU A 192 1.46 14.38 -8.44
CA LEU A 192 1.28 15.70 -9.03
C LEU A 192 0.00 15.79 -9.87
N ASN A 193 -0.30 14.76 -10.67
CA ASN A 193 -1.53 14.71 -11.44
C ASN A 193 -2.78 14.68 -10.56
N ASN A 194 -2.73 14.00 -9.42
CA ASN A 194 -3.80 14.05 -8.44
C ASN A 194 -3.92 15.45 -7.83
N ALA A 195 -2.84 16.05 -7.38
CA ALA A 195 -2.82 17.41 -6.84
C ALA A 195 -3.42 18.42 -7.83
N CYS A 196 -2.95 18.43 -9.09
CA CYS A 196 -3.49 19.31 -10.13
C CYS A 196 -4.96 19.05 -10.46
N LYS A 197 -5.39 17.79 -10.43
CA LYS A 197 -6.75 17.39 -10.75
C LYS A 197 -7.75 17.84 -9.70
N TYR A 198 -7.39 17.73 -8.43
CA TYR A 198 -8.29 18.01 -7.30
C TYR A 198 -8.22 19.47 -6.83
N SER A 199 -7.19 20.23 -7.21
CA SER A 199 -7.06 21.66 -6.89
C SER A 199 -7.75 22.60 -7.89
N GLY A 200 -8.43 22.06 -8.91
CA GLY A 200 -9.04 22.89 -9.94
C GLY A 200 -7.97 23.68 -10.72
N GLU A 201 -7.99 25.01 -10.66
CA GLU A 201 -7.02 25.89 -11.35
C GLU A 201 -5.91 26.43 -10.41
N GLU A 202 -5.96 26.11 -9.13
CA GLU A 202 -4.96 26.54 -8.15
C GLU A 202 -3.58 25.93 -8.43
N ILE A 203 -2.53 26.66 -8.09
CA ILE A 203 -1.16 26.24 -8.29
C ILE A 203 -0.81 25.19 -7.23
N VAL A 204 -0.24 24.09 -7.68
CA VAL A 204 0.35 23.06 -6.82
C VAL A 204 1.77 23.47 -6.46
N GLU A 205 2.08 23.44 -5.18
CA GLU A 205 3.42 23.77 -4.67
C GLU A 205 4.21 22.48 -4.45
N MET A 206 5.40 22.40 -5.03
CA MET A 206 6.35 21.29 -4.85
C MET A 206 7.63 21.84 -4.23
N ARG A 207 7.94 21.41 -3.01
CA ARG A 207 9.09 21.89 -2.23
C ARG A 207 9.99 20.73 -1.83
N LEU A 208 11.26 20.83 -2.18
CA LEU A 208 12.29 19.90 -1.72
C LEU A 208 13.14 20.55 -0.64
N ARG A 209 13.16 19.95 0.57
CA ARG A 209 14.00 20.37 1.69
C ARG A 209 14.84 19.20 2.15
N ALA A 210 16.16 19.34 2.08
CA ALA A 210 17.10 18.24 2.34
C ALA A 210 16.71 17.00 1.49
N SER A 211 16.15 15.94 2.09
CA SER A 211 15.66 14.74 1.42
C SER A 211 14.12 14.60 1.48
N THR A 212 13.42 15.61 1.99
CA THR A 212 11.96 15.61 2.12
C THR A 212 11.31 16.40 0.98
N LEU A 213 10.42 15.77 0.23
CA LEU A 213 9.61 16.39 -0.80
C LEU A 213 8.18 16.59 -0.29
N GLU A 214 7.72 17.84 -0.28
CA GLU A 214 6.34 18.22 0.01
C GLU A 214 5.63 18.60 -1.28
N ILE A 215 4.49 17.99 -1.57
CA ILE A 215 3.59 18.34 -2.67
C ILE A 215 2.26 18.80 -2.04
N MET A 216 1.95 20.08 -2.18
CA MET A 216 0.81 20.73 -1.55
C MET A 216 -0.18 21.22 -2.61
N ASP A 217 -1.42 20.81 -2.48
CA ASP A 217 -2.55 21.33 -3.26
C ASP A 217 -3.55 22.08 -2.37
N ARG A 218 -4.33 22.98 -2.99
CA ARG A 218 -5.42 23.72 -2.33
C ARG A 218 -6.77 23.26 -2.86
N GLY A 219 -6.89 21.94 -3.01
CA GLY A 219 -8.06 21.31 -3.60
C GLY A 219 -9.19 20.99 -2.62
N ILE A 220 -10.01 20.04 -3.03
CA ILE A 220 -11.20 19.60 -2.29
C ILE A 220 -10.86 18.91 -0.96
N GLY A 221 -9.60 18.54 -0.72
CA GLY A 221 -9.19 17.77 0.45
C GLY A 221 -9.80 16.38 0.50
N ILE A 222 -9.51 15.66 1.59
CA ILE A 222 -9.94 14.28 1.83
C ILE A 222 -10.58 14.20 3.20
N PRO A 223 -11.73 13.52 3.34
CA PRO A 223 -12.32 13.25 4.65
C PRO A 223 -11.36 12.47 5.56
N SER A 224 -11.21 12.88 6.81
CA SER A 224 -10.24 12.32 7.76
C SER A 224 -10.38 10.81 7.97
N GLU A 225 -11.61 10.31 7.98
CA GLU A 225 -11.94 8.90 8.10
C GLU A 225 -11.52 8.05 6.88
N GLU A 226 -11.24 8.70 5.75
CA GLU A 226 -10.87 8.03 4.50
C GLU A 226 -9.35 8.06 4.22
N LEU A 227 -8.57 8.87 4.94
CA LEU A 227 -7.11 9.03 4.73
C LEU A 227 -6.33 7.71 4.72
N ASN A 228 -6.67 6.78 5.61
CA ASN A 228 -6.03 5.47 5.66
C ASN A 228 -6.45 4.55 4.50
N ARG A 229 -7.62 4.80 3.91
CA ARG A 229 -8.20 3.94 2.87
C ARG A 229 -7.79 4.36 1.46
N ILE A 230 -7.54 5.65 1.23
CA ILE A 230 -7.17 6.16 -0.12
C ILE A 230 -5.83 5.60 -0.62
N GLN A 231 -5.01 5.01 0.25
CA GLN A 231 -3.79 4.31 -0.11
C GLN A 231 -4.05 2.91 -0.70
N GLN A 232 -5.28 2.38 -0.55
CA GLN A 232 -5.65 1.07 -1.08
C GLN A 232 -5.92 1.15 -2.59
N PRO A 233 -5.50 0.14 -3.37
CA PRO A 233 -5.84 0.07 -4.79
C PRO A 233 -7.35 0.15 -5.02
N PHE A 234 -7.77 0.88 -6.07
CA PHE A 234 -9.16 1.14 -6.47
C PHE A 234 -10.01 1.96 -5.49
N TYR A 235 -9.50 2.30 -4.30
CA TYR A 235 -10.24 3.14 -3.40
C TYR A 235 -10.26 4.59 -3.88
N ARG A 236 -11.43 5.22 -3.76
CA ARG A 236 -11.65 6.62 -4.08
C ARG A 236 -12.43 7.28 -2.95
N ALA A 237 -12.00 8.47 -2.53
CA ALA A 237 -12.71 9.22 -1.52
C ALA A 237 -14.12 9.61 -1.99
N SER A 238 -15.06 9.64 -1.06
CA SER A 238 -16.49 9.87 -1.31
C SER A 238 -16.77 11.18 -2.03
N ASN A 239 -15.94 12.21 -1.80
CA ASN A 239 -16.02 13.53 -2.41
C ASN A 239 -15.39 13.62 -3.83
N THR A 240 -14.92 12.50 -4.40
CA THR A 240 -14.26 12.49 -5.73
C THR A 240 -15.12 11.91 -6.85
N ARG A 241 -16.43 11.76 -6.67
CA ARG A 241 -17.31 11.09 -7.65
C ARG A 241 -17.31 11.76 -9.02
N ASP A 242 -17.28 13.07 -9.06
CA ASP A 242 -17.29 13.86 -10.31
C ASP A 242 -15.94 13.95 -11.01
N TYR A 243 -14.90 13.46 -10.39
CA TYR A 243 -13.56 13.45 -10.97
C TYR A 243 -13.26 12.10 -11.64
N ALA A 244 -12.71 12.12 -12.85
CA ALA A 244 -12.29 10.89 -13.54
C ALA A 244 -11.12 10.23 -12.81
N GLY A 245 -11.08 8.90 -12.73
CA GLY A 245 -9.94 8.16 -12.16
C GLY A 245 -10.33 6.80 -11.59
N LYS A 246 -9.36 5.90 -11.49
CA LYS A 246 -9.56 4.50 -11.11
C LYS A 246 -9.07 4.13 -9.70
N GLY A 247 -8.50 5.08 -8.96
CA GLY A 247 -7.99 4.84 -7.60
C GLY A 247 -6.71 3.98 -7.54
N LEU A 248 -5.93 3.91 -8.64
CA LEU A 248 -4.68 3.12 -8.68
C LEU A 248 -3.42 3.98 -8.55
N GLY A 249 -3.48 5.26 -8.93
CA GLY A 249 -2.28 6.10 -9.04
C GLY A 249 -1.56 6.26 -7.70
N LEU A 250 -2.27 6.59 -6.64
CA LEU A 250 -1.66 6.81 -5.32
C LEU A 250 -1.07 5.53 -4.73
N SER A 251 -1.79 4.41 -4.77
CA SER A 251 -1.31 3.12 -4.29
C SER A 251 -0.07 2.64 -5.05
N LEU A 252 -0.04 2.86 -6.37
CA LEU A 252 1.12 2.59 -7.21
C LEU A 252 2.32 3.46 -6.82
N SER A 253 2.10 4.76 -6.62
CA SER A 253 3.14 5.71 -6.21
C SER A 253 3.76 5.34 -4.87
N ILE A 254 2.92 5.08 -3.86
CA ILE A 254 3.37 4.66 -2.53
C ILE A 254 4.19 3.38 -2.60
N ARG A 255 3.76 2.41 -3.41
CA ARG A 255 4.51 1.17 -3.58
C ARG A 255 5.86 1.39 -4.22
N ILE A 256 5.94 2.18 -5.30
CA ILE A 256 7.21 2.51 -5.96
C ILE A 256 8.17 3.20 -4.98
N LEU A 257 7.69 4.21 -4.26
CA LEU A 257 8.49 4.98 -3.31
C LEU A 257 9.02 4.10 -2.17
N LYS A 258 8.19 3.21 -1.63
CA LYS A 258 8.60 2.25 -0.59
C LYS A 258 9.71 1.30 -1.02
N ILE A 259 9.76 0.89 -2.29
CA ILE A 259 10.83 0.03 -2.82
C ILE A 259 12.19 0.73 -2.73
N TYR A 260 12.20 2.06 -2.86
CA TYR A 260 13.40 2.90 -2.71
C TYR A 260 13.63 3.38 -1.26
N GLY A 261 12.92 2.82 -0.29
CA GLY A 261 13.07 3.19 1.12
C GLY A 261 12.43 4.50 1.52
N ALA A 262 11.67 5.14 0.63
CA ALA A 262 11.00 6.39 0.97
C ALA A 262 9.71 6.14 1.78
N GLU A 263 9.45 7.02 2.74
CA GLU A 263 8.22 7.05 3.52
C GLU A 263 7.27 8.12 2.97
N VAL A 264 5.97 7.79 2.92
CA VAL A 264 4.95 8.69 2.35
C VAL A 264 3.89 8.97 3.41
N HIS A 265 3.73 10.24 3.73
CA HIS A 265 2.73 10.76 4.66
C HIS A 265 1.72 11.63 3.92
N LEU A 266 0.46 11.55 4.33
CA LEU A 266 -0.64 12.32 3.76
C LEU A 266 -1.36 13.08 4.86
N ASP A 267 -1.39 14.40 4.73
CA ASP A 267 -2.16 15.30 5.57
C ASP A 267 -3.19 16.03 4.71
N SER A 268 -4.45 16.02 5.12
CA SER A 268 -5.51 16.64 4.35
C SER A 268 -6.63 17.17 5.24
N VAL A 269 -7.16 18.31 4.83
CA VAL A 269 -8.34 18.91 5.44
C VAL A 269 -9.39 19.14 4.36
N LEU A 270 -10.59 18.61 4.58
CA LEU A 270 -11.70 18.73 3.64
C LEU A 270 -11.96 20.21 3.30
N GLY A 271 -11.98 20.54 2.01
CA GLY A 271 -12.18 21.89 1.50
C GLY A 271 -10.97 22.82 1.58
N GLN A 272 -9.80 22.35 2.08
CA GLN A 272 -8.58 23.18 2.18
C GLN A 272 -7.42 22.64 1.34
N GLY A 273 -7.45 21.35 0.99
CA GLY A 273 -6.43 20.72 0.16
C GLY A 273 -5.73 19.56 0.84
N THR A 274 -4.67 19.08 0.17
CA THR A 274 -3.88 17.93 0.63
C THR A 274 -2.38 18.23 0.52
N THR A 275 -1.63 17.77 1.51
CA THR A 275 -0.17 17.75 1.49
C THR A 275 0.30 16.30 1.47
N VAL A 276 1.11 15.95 0.48
CA VAL A 276 1.81 14.68 0.39
C VAL A 276 3.27 14.93 0.71
N THR A 277 3.75 14.36 1.80
CA THR A 277 5.15 14.45 2.23
C THR A 277 5.84 13.12 1.92
N ILE A 278 6.99 13.18 1.26
CA ILE A 278 7.80 12.04 0.87
C ILE A 278 9.19 12.23 1.46
N ASP A 279 9.54 11.39 2.42
CA ASP A 279 10.86 11.36 3.03
C ASP A 279 11.71 10.30 2.32
N PHE A 280 12.70 10.75 1.55
CA PHE A 280 13.65 9.87 0.88
C PHE A 280 14.75 9.43 1.84
N PRO A 281 15.38 8.24 1.59
CA PRO A 281 16.37 7.65 2.49
C PRO A 281 17.61 8.52 2.73
#